data_3bfe37d703ad1000ba5b08d0b6b06cf8
#
_entry.id   3bfe37d703ad1000ba5b08d0b6b06cf8
#
_cell.length_a   1.000
_cell.length_b   1.000
_cell.length_c   1.000
_cell.angle_alpha   90.00
_cell.angle_beta   90.00
_cell.angle_gamma   90.00
#
_symmetry.space_group_name_H-M   'P 1'
#
loop_
_entity.id
_entity.type
_entity.pdbx_description
1 polymer ?
#
loop_
_entity_poly.entity_id
_entity_poly.type
_entity_poly.pdbx_seq_one_letter_code
_entity_poly.pdbx_strand_id
1 'polypeptide(L)'
;LTSSCTPDPSLVRTLRAALGRENVLSAPSDLAVYECDAFTIERRRPVAAVFPRSTEQVAEVLRVCRRFDCPVVPRGAGTGLAGGCLPSPEGVLLVLTRMNRILDVRLRDRMAVVEPGVLNLDLTRALVGSGYHFAPDPSSQGAATIGGNVATNAGGPHTLKYGVTVNHVLGLEAVLGDGLVVRLGPVENPAGLDLMGLLCGSEGTLAVLTRIWVRLTPDPLDYRTMRAVFETVEDATQAVSRIIADGIIPAAMELMDQGILAAVEEAFHGGFPLDAGAVLVIEVDGPAAGVEEAQRQIVEICRQGRAREVLYAHSPADRELLWKCRKLAVGAVGRLSPSYMIQDGVVPRSRLPHILGRIAQIGRRYGVRIVNVAHAGDGNVHPILLFDERDGGQVQRALAAGREVLEECIACGGGVTAEHGIGIEKISLMEKLFAEADLEAMRRVRRSFDPAWRLNPEKKLPPCSPGPRKCST
;
A
#
# COMPACT_ATOMS: atom_id res chain seq x y z
N LEU A 1 20.54 1.00 26.01
CA LEU A 1 19.92 1.43 27.29
C LEU A 1 18.82 2.46 26.95
N THR A 2 17.61 1.99 26.68
CA THR A 2 16.43 2.83 26.49
C THR A 2 16.02 3.35 27.85
N SER A 3 16.21 4.64 28.09
CA SER A 3 15.57 5.31 29.22
C SER A 3 14.07 5.17 29.02
N SER A 4 13.40 4.42 29.87
CA SER A 4 11.94 4.36 29.94
C SER A 4 11.44 5.73 30.43
N CYS A 5 11.21 6.65 29.50
CA CYS A 5 10.50 7.86 29.82
C CYS A 5 9.08 7.44 30.19
N THR A 6 8.75 7.47 31.48
CA THR A 6 7.39 7.22 31.95
C THR A 6 6.50 8.30 31.35
N PRO A 7 5.44 7.96 30.61
CA PRO A 7 4.56 8.97 30.01
C PRO A 7 4.04 9.91 31.10
N ASP A 8 4.07 11.22 30.80
CA ASP A 8 3.50 12.20 31.74
C ASP A 8 2.00 11.87 31.94
N PRO A 9 1.58 11.51 33.17
CA PRO A 9 0.17 11.16 33.44
C PRO A 9 -0.81 12.29 33.09
N SER A 10 -0.29 13.53 33.00
CA SER A 10 -1.10 14.70 32.63
C SER A 10 -1.43 14.73 31.16
N LEU A 11 -0.62 14.14 30.27
CA LEU A 11 -0.92 13.99 28.83
C LEU A 11 -2.21 13.18 28.63
N VAL A 12 -2.27 11.97 29.19
CA VAL A 12 -3.44 11.09 29.05
C VAL A 12 -4.70 11.73 29.64
N ARG A 13 -4.56 12.39 30.81
CA ARG A 13 -5.67 13.12 31.42
C ARG A 13 -6.17 14.27 30.54
N THR A 14 -5.27 15.02 29.91
CA THR A 14 -5.62 16.13 29.00
C THR A 14 -6.30 15.61 27.75
N LEU A 15 -5.78 14.51 27.17
CA LEU A 15 -6.42 13.87 26.01
C LEU A 15 -7.83 13.35 26.33
N ARG A 16 -8.04 12.78 27.52
CA ARG A 16 -9.36 12.36 28.01
C ARG A 16 -10.33 13.52 28.21
N ALA A 17 -9.84 14.65 28.68
CA ALA A 17 -10.66 15.86 28.80
C ALA A 17 -11.08 16.41 27.42
N ALA A 18 -10.22 16.31 26.41
CA ALA A 18 -10.49 16.78 25.05
C ALA A 18 -11.42 15.88 24.25
N LEU A 19 -11.29 14.55 24.41
CA LEU A 19 -11.95 13.56 23.53
C LEU A 19 -13.08 12.78 24.23
N GLY A 20 -13.15 12.79 25.54
CA GLY A 20 -13.92 11.82 26.34
C GLY A 20 -13.08 10.57 26.68
N ARG A 21 -13.34 10.02 27.85
CA ARG A 21 -12.57 8.89 28.40
C ARG A 21 -12.64 7.63 27.51
N GLU A 22 -13.79 7.39 26.92
CA GLU A 22 -14.08 6.24 26.04
C GLU A 22 -13.35 6.30 24.68
N ASN A 23 -12.78 7.45 24.34
CA ASN A 23 -12.02 7.66 23.10
C ASN A 23 -10.49 7.69 23.35
N VAL A 24 -10.01 7.30 24.56
CA VAL A 24 -8.58 7.30 24.92
C VAL A 24 -8.22 6.01 25.66
N LEU A 25 -7.54 5.11 24.98
CA LEU A 25 -6.97 3.88 25.54
C LEU A 25 -5.56 4.16 26.05
N SER A 26 -5.23 3.65 27.24
CA SER A 26 -3.89 3.79 27.83
C SER A 26 -3.50 2.60 28.72
N ALA A 27 -4.41 1.63 28.94
CA ALA A 27 -4.05 0.43 29.64
C ALA A 27 -3.18 -0.48 28.75
N PRO A 28 -2.12 -1.11 29.27
CA PRO A 28 -1.23 -1.98 28.49
C PRO A 28 -1.95 -3.09 27.74
N SER A 29 -2.99 -3.69 28.34
CA SER A 29 -3.83 -4.70 27.70
C SER A 29 -4.55 -4.17 26.46
N ASP A 30 -5.09 -2.95 26.53
CA ASP A 30 -5.85 -2.34 25.45
C ASP A 30 -4.93 -1.89 24.30
N LEU A 31 -3.68 -1.52 24.62
CA LEU A 31 -2.69 -1.07 23.64
C LEU A 31 -2.01 -2.22 22.90
N ALA A 32 -2.08 -3.46 23.41
CA ALA A 32 -1.43 -4.61 22.80
C ALA A 32 -1.88 -4.87 21.35
N VAL A 33 -3.16 -4.60 21.01
CA VAL A 33 -3.69 -4.75 19.64
C VAL A 33 -3.22 -3.66 18.69
N TYR A 34 -2.51 -2.65 19.17
CA TYR A 34 -2.00 -1.52 18.38
C TYR A 34 -0.48 -1.50 18.29
N GLU A 35 0.22 -2.54 18.77
CA GLU A 35 1.68 -2.61 18.81
C GLU A 35 2.35 -2.74 17.45
N CYS A 36 1.63 -3.18 16.43
CA CYS A 36 2.12 -3.31 15.06
C CYS A 36 1.03 -2.93 14.03
N ASP A 37 1.41 -2.85 12.78
CA ASP A 37 0.53 -2.93 11.62
C ASP A 37 0.68 -4.33 10.97
N ALA A 38 0.44 -4.49 9.67
CA ALA A 38 0.64 -5.76 9.01
C ALA A 38 2.14 -6.10 8.77
N PHE A 39 3.05 -5.18 9.05
CA PHE A 39 4.48 -5.47 9.22
C PHE A 39 4.73 -5.98 10.64
N THR A 40 4.56 -7.27 10.86
CA THR A 40 4.52 -7.90 12.20
C THR A 40 5.89 -8.15 12.83
N ILE A 41 6.98 -7.95 12.08
CA ILE A 41 8.36 -8.20 12.51
C ILE A 41 8.77 -7.27 13.66
N GLU A 42 8.25 -6.06 13.68
CA GLU A 42 8.55 -5.08 14.72
C GLU A 42 7.28 -4.69 15.47
N ARG A 43 7.40 -4.61 16.81
CA ARG A 43 6.30 -4.26 17.72
C ARG A 43 6.74 -3.14 18.66
N ARG A 44 5.91 -2.11 18.77
CA ARG A 44 6.15 -0.96 19.65
C ARG A 44 4.85 -0.55 20.30
N ARG A 45 4.84 -0.33 21.60
CA ARG A 45 3.64 0.10 22.33
C ARG A 45 3.59 1.62 22.44
N PRO A 46 2.48 2.29 22.06
CA PRO A 46 2.32 3.72 22.24
C PRO A 46 2.02 4.06 23.71
N VAL A 47 2.14 5.35 24.06
CA VAL A 47 1.69 5.90 25.35
C VAL A 47 0.17 5.82 25.50
N ALA A 48 -0.54 6.14 24.42
CA ALA A 48 -1.99 6.06 24.34
C ALA A 48 -2.42 5.87 22.88
N ALA A 49 -3.60 5.29 22.68
CA ALA A 49 -4.31 5.29 21.41
C ALA A 49 -5.57 6.15 21.55
N VAL A 50 -5.75 7.12 20.64
CA VAL A 50 -6.86 8.08 20.67
C VAL A 50 -7.71 7.97 19.42
N PHE A 51 -9.03 8.12 19.56
CA PHE A 51 -10.03 7.86 18.53
C PHE A 51 -10.91 9.09 18.30
N PRO A 52 -10.43 10.10 17.56
CA PRO A 52 -11.23 11.27 17.24
C PRO A 52 -12.41 10.91 16.33
N ARG A 53 -13.46 11.77 16.36
CA ARG A 53 -14.67 11.65 15.55
C ARG A 53 -14.90 12.87 14.65
N SER A 54 -14.03 13.88 14.72
CA SER A 54 -14.11 15.07 13.90
C SER A 54 -12.75 15.72 13.67
N THR A 55 -12.68 16.62 12.69
CA THR A 55 -11.49 17.42 12.37
C THR A 55 -11.04 18.26 13.57
N GLU A 56 -11.97 18.83 14.32
CA GLU A 56 -11.71 19.64 15.50
C GLU A 56 -11.03 18.82 16.60
N GLN A 57 -11.49 17.58 16.79
CA GLN A 57 -10.87 16.65 17.75
C GLN A 57 -9.46 16.23 17.32
N VAL A 58 -9.21 16.00 16.02
CA VAL A 58 -7.86 15.75 15.49
C VAL A 58 -6.97 16.96 15.78
N ALA A 59 -7.43 18.17 15.46
CA ALA A 59 -6.69 19.40 15.70
C ALA A 59 -6.36 19.58 17.19
N GLU A 60 -7.30 19.29 18.09
CA GLU A 60 -7.06 19.40 19.52
C GLU A 60 -6.06 18.36 20.03
N VAL A 61 -6.11 17.10 19.54
CA VAL A 61 -5.08 16.09 19.85
C VAL A 61 -3.70 16.58 19.48
N LEU A 62 -3.55 17.12 18.24
CA LEU A 62 -2.24 17.62 17.78
C LEU A 62 -1.75 18.81 18.64
N ARG A 63 -2.63 19.74 19.01
CA ARG A 63 -2.28 20.85 19.92
C ARG A 63 -1.88 20.34 21.31
N VAL A 64 -2.59 19.35 21.85
CA VAL A 64 -2.22 18.72 23.13
C VAL A 64 -0.85 18.08 23.01
N CYS A 65 -0.63 17.21 22.01
CA CYS A 65 0.64 16.55 21.82
C CYS A 65 1.80 17.54 21.61
N ARG A 66 1.55 18.64 20.88
CA ARG A 66 2.52 19.73 20.75
C ARG A 66 2.92 20.36 22.09
N ARG A 67 1.96 20.59 23.00
CA ARG A 67 2.24 21.14 24.34
C ARG A 67 3.11 20.23 25.20
N PHE A 68 2.98 18.93 25.01
CA PHE A 68 3.76 17.92 25.74
C PHE A 68 5.01 17.43 24.97
N ASP A 69 5.33 18.05 23.83
CA ASP A 69 6.39 17.63 22.90
C ASP A 69 6.32 16.12 22.57
N CYS A 70 5.11 15.61 22.45
CA CYS A 70 4.81 14.19 22.25
C CYS A 70 4.62 13.86 20.76
N PRO A 71 5.29 12.84 20.23
CA PRO A 71 5.08 12.37 18.86
C PRO A 71 3.66 11.86 18.63
N VAL A 72 3.19 11.99 17.38
CA VAL A 72 1.88 11.49 16.95
C VAL A 72 2.03 10.61 15.71
N VAL A 73 1.52 9.40 15.80
CA VAL A 73 1.48 8.48 14.66
C VAL A 73 0.04 8.32 14.18
N PRO A 74 -0.32 8.82 12.99
CA PRO A 74 -1.64 8.59 12.40
C PRO A 74 -1.80 7.13 11.98
N ARG A 75 -3.00 6.57 12.20
CA ARG A 75 -3.31 5.20 11.83
C ARG A 75 -4.72 5.08 11.26
N GLY A 76 -4.85 4.43 10.10
CA GLY A 76 -6.10 3.90 9.59
C GLY A 76 -6.41 2.54 10.22
N ALA A 77 -6.70 1.53 9.40
CA ALA A 77 -6.95 0.16 9.88
C ALA A 77 -5.68 -0.62 10.25
N GLY A 78 -4.49 -0.13 9.89
CA GLY A 78 -3.23 -0.83 10.18
C GLY A 78 -2.93 -1.98 9.21
N THR A 79 -3.42 -1.90 7.99
CA THR A 79 -3.18 -2.89 6.92
C THR A 79 -1.85 -2.68 6.18
N GLY A 80 -1.10 -1.63 6.49
CA GLY A 80 0.19 -1.31 5.86
C GLY A 80 1.25 -2.37 6.14
N LEU A 81 2.10 -2.63 5.14
CA LEU A 81 3.08 -3.73 5.13
C LEU A 81 4.53 -3.27 5.34
N ALA A 82 4.76 -1.97 5.56
CA ALA A 82 6.10 -1.40 5.70
C ALA A 82 6.36 -0.74 7.08
N GLY A 83 5.48 -0.96 8.07
CA GLY A 83 5.60 -0.33 9.39
C GLY A 83 5.28 1.17 9.38
N GLY A 84 4.48 1.64 8.40
CA GLY A 84 4.16 3.05 8.22
C GLY A 84 3.35 3.66 9.36
N CYS A 85 2.53 2.86 10.05
CA CYS A 85 1.79 3.28 11.25
C CYS A 85 2.21 2.54 12.52
N LEU A 86 3.44 1.99 12.54
CA LEU A 86 4.04 1.44 13.75
C LEU A 86 4.18 2.55 14.79
N PRO A 87 3.67 2.38 16.03
CA PRO A 87 3.71 3.41 17.05
C PRO A 87 5.12 3.89 17.41
N SER A 88 5.23 5.13 17.88
CA SER A 88 6.39 5.59 18.64
C SER A 88 6.17 5.20 20.11
N PRO A 89 7.16 4.62 20.81
CA PRO A 89 7.03 4.25 22.22
C PRO A 89 6.75 5.45 23.15
N GLU A 90 7.18 6.65 22.74
CA GLU A 90 6.96 7.91 23.47
C GLU A 90 5.76 8.68 22.94
N GLY A 91 5.06 8.14 21.95
CA GLY A 91 4.04 8.84 21.17
C GLY A 91 2.62 8.40 21.41
N VAL A 92 1.71 9.21 20.90
CA VAL A 92 0.28 8.93 20.83
C VAL A 92 -0.06 8.34 19.46
N LEU A 93 -0.80 7.23 19.43
CA LEU A 93 -1.35 6.67 18.22
C LEU A 93 -2.72 7.31 17.93
N LEU A 94 -2.83 8.00 16.82
CA LEU A 94 -4.04 8.72 16.41
C LEU A 94 -4.83 7.84 15.41
N VAL A 95 -5.83 7.12 15.91
CA VAL A 95 -6.59 6.12 15.15
C VAL A 95 -7.84 6.75 14.54
N LEU A 96 -7.90 6.83 13.22
CA LEU A 96 -8.94 7.56 12.48
C LEU A 96 -10.16 6.70 12.10
N THR A 97 -10.23 5.45 12.52
CA THR A 97 -11.28 4.50 12.14
C THR A 97 -12.69 4.89 12.60
N ARG A 98 -12.84 5.82 13.56
CA ARG A 98 -14.14 6.37 13.98
C ARG A 98 -14.62 7.54 13.14
N MET A 99 -13.80 8.05 12.23
CA MET A 99 -14.18 9.02 11.19
C MET A 99 -14.45 8.24 9.89
N ASN A 100 -15.59 7.57 9.82
CA ASN A 100 -15.90 6.57 8.79
C ASN A 100 -17.20 6.82 8.03
N ARG A 101 -17.63 8.07 7.93
CA ARG A 101 -18.85 8.44 7.21
C ARG A 101 -18.56 8.77 5.75
N ILE A 102 -19.43 8.30 4.84
CA ILE A 102 -19.55 8.85 3.49
C ILE A 102 -20.42 10.09 3.64
N LEU A 103 -19.83 11.27 3.43
CA LEU A 103 -20.46 12.56 3.73
C LEU A 103 -21.37 13.06 2.61
N ASP A 104 -20.98 12.77 1.35
CA ASP A 104 -21.70 13.22 0.16
C ASP A 104 -21.34 12.35 -1.05
N VAL A 105 -22.29 12.18 -1.98
CA VAL A 105 -22.08 11.49 -3.27
C VAL A 105 -22.74 12.32 -4.38
N ARG A 106 -21.94 12.85 -5.28
CA ARG A 106 -22.34 13.69 -6.40
C ARG A 106 -22.07 12.99 -7.72
N LEU A 107 -23.00 12.17 -8.17
CA LEU A 107 -22.82 11.39 -9.40
C LEU A 107 -22.64 12.28 -10.65
N ARG A 108 -23.32 13.43 -10.71
CA ARG A 108 -23.16 14.38 -11.84
C ARG A 108 -21.76 14.97 -11.91
N ASP A 109 -21.12 15.17 -10.75
CA ASP A 109 -19.75 15.70 -10.63
C ASP A 109 -18.72 14.56 -10.58
N ARG A 110 -19.16 13.29 -10.64
CA ARG A 110 -18.32 12.10 -10.51
C ARG A 110 -17.43 12.15 -9.27
N MET A 111 -18.01 12.53 -8.15
CA MET A 111 -17.29 12.80 -6.91
C MET A 111 -18.00 12.22 -5.70
N ALA A 112 -17.25 11.73 -4.72
CA ALA A 112 -17.73 11.48 -3.38
C ALA A 112 -16.85 12.20 -2.35
N VAL A 113 -17.44 12.49 -1.18
CA VAL A 113 -16.74 13.10 -0.03
C VAL A 113 -16.80 12.12 1.12
N VAL A 114 -15.65 11.75 1.62
CA VAL A 114 -15.53 10.71 2.66
C VAL A 114 -14.63 11.16 3.81
N GLU A 115 -14.86 10.61 4.99
CA GLU A 115 -13.93 10.66 6.11
C GLU A 115 -12.81 9.63 5.93
N PRO A 116 -11.62 9.83 6.53
CA PRO A 116 -10.44 8.99 6.28
C PRO A 116 -10.58 7.53 6.74
N GLY A 117 -11.46 7.24 7.68
CA GLY A 117 -11.73 5.91 8.21
C GLY A 117 -12.75 5.09 7.40
N VAL A 118 -13.33 5.62 6.33
CA VAL A 118 -14.20 4.86 5.43
C VAL A 118 -13.39 3.73 4.81
N LEU A 119 -13.90 2.51 4.85
CA LEU A 119 -13.25 1.37 4.18
C LEU A 119 -13.34 1.54 2.66
N ASN A 120 -12.26 1.22 1.96
CA ASN A 120 -12.19 1.35 0.51
C ASN A 120 -13.37 0.63 -0.18
N LEU A 121 -13.61 -0.63 0.18
CA LEU A 121 -14.68 -1.44 -0.41
C LEU A 121 -16.09 -0.92 -0.05
N ASP A 122 -16.26 -0.26 1.10
CA ASP A 122 -17.58 0.24 1.52
C ASP A 122 -18.03 1.42 0.66
N LEU A 123 -17.11 2.24 0.16
CA LEU A 123 -17.45 3.27 -0.81
C LEU A 123 -17.96 2.64 -2.12
N THR A 124 -17.25 1.63 -2.66
CA THR A 124 -17.68 0.92 -3.88
C THR A 124 -19.03 0.23 -3.66
N ARG A 125 -19.27 -0.38 -2.49
CA ARG A 125 -20.57 -0.99 -2.15
C ARG A 125 -21.70 0.04 -2.09
N ALA A 126 -21.43 1.22 -1.55
CA ALA A 126 -22.43 2.30 -1.50
C ALA A 126 -22.81 2.84 -2.89
N LEU A 127 -21.98 2.60 -3.91
CA LEU A 127 -22.17 3.02 -5.29
C LEU A 127 -22.83 1.96 -6.18
N VAL A 128 -23.08 0.75 -5.67
CA VAL A 128 -23.69 -0.34 -6.45
C VAL A 128 -25.00 0.14 -7.11
N GLY A 129 -25.10 -0.08 -8.42
CA GLY A 129 -26.27 0.34 -9.21
C GLY A 129 -26.28 1.80 -9.64
N SER A 130 -25.27 2.60 -9.25
CA SER A 130 -25.13 3.99 -9.69
C SER A 130 -24.46 4.14 -11.07
N GLY A 131 -23.80 3.10 -11.57
CA GLY A 131 -22.95 3.13 -12.76
C GLY A 131 -21.54 3.68 -12.49
N TYR A 132 -21.12 3.75 -11.23
CA TYR A 132 -19.82 4.23 -10.81
C TYR A 132 -19.22 3.38 -9.70
N HIS A 133 -17.88 3.38 -9.61
CA HIS A 133 -17.12 2.77 -8.53
C HIS A 133 -15.92 3.65 -8.12
N PHE A 134 -15.26 3.30 -7.03
CA PHE A 134 -13.96 3.87 -6.64
C PHE A 134 -12.86 2.94 -7.14
N ALA A 135 -12.07 3.41 -8.13
CA ALA A 135 -11.15 2.56 -8.89
C ALA A 135 -9.97 1.98 -8.11
N PRO A 136 -9.29 2.69 -7.17
CA PRO A 136 -8.21 2.09 -6.40
C PRO A 136 -8.69 0.87 -5.61
N ASP A 137 -8.11 -0.30 -5.89
CA ASP A 137 -8.61 -1.58 -5.36
C ASP A 137 -7.48 -2.46 -4.76
N PRO A 138 -6.71 -1.94 -3.79
CA PRO A 138 -5.67 -2.75 -3.15
C PRO A 138 -6.24 -4.07 -2.62
N SER A 139 -5.44 -5.14 -2.59
CA SER A 139 -5.89 -6.45 -2.12
C SER A 139 -6.49 -6.39 -0.70
N SER A 140 -6.08 -5.41 0.10
CA SER A 140 -6.61 -5.13 1.44
C SER A 140 -7.91 -4.29 1.46
N GLN A 141 -8.53 -3.97 0.33
CA GLN A 141 -9.68 -3.04 0.20
C GLN A 141 -10.84 -3.31 1.17
N GLY A 142 -11.03 -4.57 1.60
CA GLY A 142 -12.06 -4.96 2.56
C GLY A 142 -11.80 -4.49 3.99
N ALA A 143 -10.55 -4.08 4.30
CA ALA A 143 -10.12 -3.62 5.62
C ALA A 143 -9.38 -2.27 5.56
N ALA A 144 -8.71 -1.95 4.46
CA ALA A 144 -7.98 -0.71 4.28
C ALA A 144 -8.94 0.49 4.25
N THR A 145 -8.52 1.59 4.89
CA THR A 145 -9.28 2.85 4.89
C THR A 145 -8.83 3.75 3.74
N ILE A 146 -9.75 4.57 3.21
CA ILE A 146 -9.42 5.54 2.14
C ILE A 146 -8.32 6.51 2.60
N GLY A 147 -8.33 6.97 3.86
CA GLY A 147 -7.24 7.77 4.40
C GLY A 147 -5.90 7.06 4.41
N GLY A 148 -5.89 5.75 4.69
CA GLY A 148 -4.70 4.90 4.56
C GLY A 148 -4.22 4.79 3.11
N ASN A 149 -5.15 4.56 2.16
CA ASN A 149 -4.84 4.51 0.73
C ASN A 149 -4.20 5.82 0.23
N VAL A 150 -4.72 6.98 0.65
CA VAL A 150 -4.13 8.29 0.32
C VAL A 150 -2.75 8.43 0.96
N ALA A 151 -2.60 8.04 2.23
CA ALA A 151 -1.33 8.18 2.95
C ALA A 151 -0.17 7.39 2.33
N THR A 152 -0.45 6.20 1.77
CA THR A 152 0.56 5.37 1.09
C THR A 152 0.56 5.54 -0.43
N ASN A 153 -0.41 6.27 -0.98
CA ASN A 153 -0.71 6.32 -2.42
C ASN A 153 -0.94 4.92 -2.99
N ALA A 154 -1.78 4.14 -2.31
CA ALA A 154 -2.02 2.73 -2.62
C ALA A 154 -2.51 2.52 -4.06
N GLY A 155 -2.06 1.42 -4.65
CA GLY A 155 -2.44 0.94 -5.97
C GLY A 155 -3.43 -0.22 -5.91
N GLY A 156 -3.09 -1.31 -6.58
CA GLY A 156 -3.87 -2.55 -6.68
C GLY A 156 -3.84 -3.14 -8.10
N PRO A 157 -4.54 -4.23 -8.34
CA PRO A 157 -4.56 -4.92 -9.64
C PRO A 157 -4.91 -4.04 -10.85
N HIS A 158 -5.79 -3.06 -10.66
CA HIS A 158 -6.27 -2.21 -11.74
C HIS A 158 -5.46 -0.91 -11.93
N THR A 159 -4.34 -0.76 -11.22
CA THR A 159 -3.44 0.40 -11.32
C THR A 159 -2.93 0.65 -12.73
N LEU A 160 -2.64 -0.42 -13.49
CA LEU A 160 -2.15 -0.31 -14.86
C LEU A 160 -3.01 0.63 -15.74
N LYS A 161 -4.32 0.50 -15.66
CA LYS A 161 -5.26 1.28 -16.46
C LYS A 161 -5.77 2.53 -15.75
N TYR A 162 -6.12 2.40 -14.49
CA TYR A 162 -6.82 3.45 -13.76
C TYR A 162 -5.91 4.34 -12.91
N GLY A 163 -4.66 3.93 -12.70
CA GLY A 163 -3.71 4.65 -11.87
C GLY A 163 -3.86 4.32 -10.39
N VAL A 164 -3.02 4.96 -9.58
CA VAL A 164 -2.96 4.84 -8.12
C VAL A 164 -3.88 5.87 -7.44
N THR A 165 -3.96 5.84 -6.13
CA THR A 165 -4.89 6.65 -5.34
C THR A 165 -4.82 8.15 -5.65
N VAL A 166 -3.62 8.73 -5.86
CA VAL A 166 -3.47 10.16 -6.17
C VAL A 166 -4.23 10.61 -7.42
N ASN A 167 -4.38 9.73 -8.42
CA ASN A 167 -5.15 9.98 -9.64
C ASN A 167 -6.66 10.12 -9.37
N HIS A 168 -7.11 9.71 -8.20
CA HIS A 168 -8.51 9.70 -7.78
C HIS A 168 -8.80 10.66 -6.62
N VAL A 169 -7.84 11.48 -6.19
CA VAL A 169 -8.05 12.52 -5.17
C VAL A 169 -8.32 13.86 -5.84
N LEU A 170 -9.44 14.49 -5.50
CA LEU A 170 -9.86 15.80 -6.01
C LEU A 170 -9.68 16.90 -4.97
N GLY A 171 -9.58 16.55 -3.70
CA GLY A 171 -9.39 17.50 -2.61
C GLY A 171 -9.11 16.81 -1.29
N LEU A 172 -8.49 17.53 -0.38
CA LEU A 172 -8.14 17.08 0.96
C LEU A 172 -8.47 18.16 2.00
N GLU A 173 -9.00 17.75 3.13
CA GLU A 173 -8.94 18.51 4.37
C GLU A 173 -7.96 17.79 5.30
N ALA A 174 -7.01 18.54 5.82
CA ALA A 174 -5.93 17.98 6.62
C ALA A 174 -5.61 18.89 7.80
N VAL A 175 -5.06 18.30 8.86
CA VAL A 175 -4.59 19.02 10.05
C VAL A 175 -3.07 18.92 10.12
N LEU A 176 -2.40 20.07 10.16
CA LEU A 176 -0.95 20.16 10.27
C LEU A 176 -0.48 19.88 11.71
N GLY A 177 0.82 19.66 11.90
CA GLY A 177 1.41 19.32 13.20
C GLY A 177 1.19 20.35 14.33
N ASP A 178 0.80 21.57 13.98
CA ASP A 178 0.45 22.64 14.93
C ASP A 178 -1.05 22.73 15.26
N GLY A 179 -1.87 21.88 14.59
CA GLY A 179 -3.33 21.87 14.73
C GLY A 179 -4.05 22.86 13.81
N LEU A 180 -3.36 23.45 12.82
CA LEU A 180 -3.98 24.25 11.75
C LEU A 180 -4.73 23.32 10.77
N VAL A 181 -5.98 23.64 10.50
CA VAL A 181 -6.78 22.95 9.50
C VAL A 181 -6.59 23.62 8.15
N VAL A 182 -6.20 22.84 7.14
CA VAL A 182 -6.04 23.30 5.76
C VAL A 182 -6.99 22.56 4.84
N ARG A 183 -7.49 23.23 3.79
CA ARG A 183 -8.33 22.64 2.77
C ARG A 183 -7.74 22.89 1.39
N LEU A 184 -7.52 21.82 0.64
CA LEU A 184 -6.95 21.79 -0.68
C LEU A 184 -7.99 21.21 -1.65
N GLY A 185 -8.44 21.97 -2.64
CA GLY A 185 -9.53 21.56 -3.51
C GLY A 185 -10.93 21.69 -2.85
N PRO A 186 -11.99 21.04 -3.37
CA PRO A 186 -11.98 20.10 -4.50
C PRO A 186 -12.06 20.84 -5.85
N VAL A 187 -11.02 20.80 -6.62
CA VAL A 187 -11.02 21.25 -8.02
C VAL A 187 -9.99 20.44 -8.81
N GLU A 188 -10.28 20.15 -10.05
CA GLU A 188 -9.26 19.62 -10.97
C GLU A 188 -8.28 20.75 -11.31
N ASN A 189 -6.99 20.45 -11.30
CA ASN A 189 -5.91 21.40 -11.57
C ASN A 189 -6.00 22.68 -10.74
N PRO A 190 -5.87 22.61 -9.40
CA PRO A 190 -5.93 23.77 -8.54
C PRO A 190 -4.81 24.77 -8.89
N ALA A 191 -5.11 26.06 -8.83
CA ALA A 191 -4.12 27.11 -8.98
C ALA A 191 -3.11 27.05 -7.80
N GLY A 192 -1.84 27.29 -8.09
CA GLY A 192 -0.76 27.30 -7.10
C GLY A 192 0.04 26.01 -7.03
N LEU A 193 0.70 25.76 -5.90
CA LEU A 193 1.51 24.57 -5.71
C LEU A 193 0.62 23.33 -5.47
N ASP A 194 1.01 22.20 -6.03
CA ASP A 194 0.34 20.92 -5.82
C ASP A 194 0.64 20.34 -4.43
N LEU A 195 -0.03 20.87 -3.42
CA LEU A 195 0.07 20.37 -2.05
C LEU A 195 -0.70 19.04 -1.86
N MET A 196 -1.69 18.75 -2.72
CA MET A 196 -2.38 17.44 -2.68
C MET A 196 -1.43 16.31 -3.07
N GLY A 197 -0.66 16.49 -4.15
CA GLY A 197 0.37 15.53 -4.57
C GLY A 197 1.44 15.33 -3.51
N LEU A 198 1.79 16.36 -2.72
CA LEU A 198 2.71 16.21 -1.57
C LEU A 198 2.10 15.41 -0.41
N LEU A 199 0.80 15.57 -0.13
CA LEU A 199 0.13 14.87 0.97
C LEU A 199 -0.19 13.42 0.60
N CYS A 200 -0.53 13.15 -0.67
CA CYS A 200 -0.68 11.77 -1.15
C CYS A 200 0.66 11.04 -1.11
N GLY A 201 0.70 9.87 -0.48
CA GLY A 201 1.93 9.12 -0.29
C GLY A 201 2.87 9.69 0.78
N SER A 202 2.45 10.70 1.58
CA SER A 202 3.28 11.27 2.66
C SER A 202 3.38 10.37 3.90
N GLU A 203 2.61 9.30 3.98
CA GLU A 203 2.58 8.35 5.12
C GLU A 203 2.31 9.05 6.46
N GLY A 204 1.50 10.12 6.45
CA GLY A 204 1.16 10.87 7.66
C GLY A 204 2.31 11.69 8.27
N THR A 205 3.39 11.91 7.53
CA THR A 205 4.56 12.68 7.99
C THR A 205 4.42 14.18 7.81
N LEU A 206 3.45 14.64 6.99
CA LEU A 206 3.23 16.06 6.67
C LEU A 206 1.95 16.59 7.32
N ALA A 207 0.89 15.79 7.37
CA ALA A 207 -0.39 16.18 7.93
C ALA A 207 -1.24 14.94 8.29
N VAL A 208 -2.33 15.16 9.03
CA VAL A 208 -3.36 14.15 9.32
C VAL A 208 -4.60 14.47 8.49
N LEU A 209 -5.02 13.55 7.62
CA LEU A 209 -6.19 13.71 6.76
C LEU A 209 -7.48 13.57 7.57
N THR A 210 -8.46 14.45 7.32
CA THR A 210 -9.75 14.43 8.01
C THR A 210 -10.96 14.40 7.09
N ARG A 211 -10.78 14.78 5.81
CA ARG A 211 -11.79 14.66 4.77
C ARG A 211 -11.13 14.51 3.41
N ILE A 212 -11.72 13.70 2.56
CA ILE A 212 -11.17 13.37 1.24
C ILE A 212 -12.27 13.48 0.20
N TRP A 213 -12.03 14.25 -0.85
CA TRP A 213 -12.83 14.28 -2.05
C TRP A 213 -12.22 13.33 -3.05
N VAL A 214 -12.98 12.32 -3.45
CA VAL A 214 -12.52 11.28 -4.39
C VAL A 214 -13.29 11.34 -5.70
N ARG A 215 -12.60 11.05 -6.79
CA ARG A 215 -13.17 10.87 -8.12
C ARG A 215 -13.84 9.51 -8.22
N LEU A 216 -15.04 9.48 -8.79
CA LEU A 216 -15.75 8.25 -9.14
C LEU A 216 -15.48 7.89 -10.59
N THR A 217 -15.14 6.63 -10.82
CA THR A 217 -14.87 6.07 -12.14
C THR A 217 -16.15 5.44 -12.68
N PRO A 218 -16.58 5.71 -13.91
CA PRO A 218 -17.71 5.00 -14.53
C PRO A 218 -17.44 3.49 -14.58
N ASP A 219 -18.46 2.68 -14.34
CA ASP A 219 -18.37 1.25 -14.53
C ASP A 219 -18.11 0.95 -16.02
N PRO A 220 -17.23 -0.01 -16.34
CA PRO A 220 -16.99 -0.38 -17.73
C PRO A 220 -18.23 -0.99 -18.37
N LEU A 221 -18.46 -0.70 -19.66
CA LEU A 221 -19.62 -1.21 -20.41
C LEU A 221 -19.52 -2.73 -20.64
N ASP A 222 -18.32 -3.25 -20.81
CA ASP A 222 -18.02 -4.68 -20.97
C ASP A 222 -16.64 -4.99 -20.39
N TYR A 223 -16.41 -6.26 -20.07
CA TYR A 223 -15.11 -6.78 -19.64
C TYR A 223 -14.92 -8.22 -20.09
N ARG A 224 -13.66 -8.63 -20.23
CA ARG A 224 -13.26 -10.03 -20.46
C ARG A 224 -12.11 -10.39 -19.55
N THR A 225 -12.29 -11.45 -18.78
CA THR A 225 -11.27 -12.00 -17.88
C THR A 225 -10.75 -13.31 -18.43
N MET A 226 -9.44 -13.45 -18.44
CA MET A 226 -8.72 -14.60 -18.99
C MET A 226 -7.73 -15.14 -17.97
N ARG A 227 -7.48 -16.45 -18.04
CA ARG A 227 -6.39 -17.13 -17.35
C ARG A 227 -5.46 -17.73 -18.39
N ALA A 228 -4.20 -17.29 -18.44
CA ALA A 228 -3.17 -17.88 -19.29
C ALA A 228 -2.15 -18.65 -18.44
N VAL A 229 -1.85 -19.90 -18.81
CA VAL A 229 -0.97 -20.82 -18.09
C VAL A 229 0.32 -20.99 -18.85
N PHE A 230 1.45 -20.88 -18.14
CA PHE A 230 2.80 -20.97 -18.71
C PHE A 230 3.65 -21.99 -17.96
N GLU A 231 4.56 -22.66 -18.72
CA GLU A 231 5.53 -23.59 -18.15
C GLU A 231 6.62 -22.88 -17.32
N THR A 232 6.90 -21.61 -17.64
CA THR A 232 7.92 -20.82 -16.96
C THR A 232 7.42 -19.42 -16.62
N VAL A 233 7.97 -18.84 -15.54
CA VAL A 233 7.76 -17.44 -15.17
C VAL A 233 8.29 -16.50 -16.27
N GLU A 234 9.37 -16.90 -16.94
CA GLU A 234 9.99 -16.12 -18.01
C GLU A 234 9.05 -15.96 -19.21
N ASP A 235 8.44 -17.04 -19.68
CA ASP A 235 7.47 -16.99 -20.79
C ASP A 235 6.26 -16.10 -20.42
N ALA A 236 5.74 -16.24 -19.21
CA ALA A 236 4.63 -15.41 -18.72
C ALA A 236 4.98 -13.92 -18.73
N THR A 237 6.16 -13.54 -18.21
CA THR A 237 6.58 -12.14 -18.13
C THR A 237 6.99 -11.54 -19.47
N GLN A 238 7.49 -12.37 -20.41
CA GLN A 238 7.69 -11.96 -21.80
C GLN A 238 6.36 -11.66 -22.49
N ALA A 239 5.32 -12.48 -22.28
CA ALA A 239 3.97 -12.23 -22.79
C ALA A 239 3.41 -10.89 -22.26
N VAL A 240 3.56 -10.60 -20.96
CA VAL A 240 3.19 -9.31 -20.36
C VAL A 240 3.88 -8.14 -21.07
N SER A 241 5.20 -8.24 -21.24
CA SER A 241 5.99 -7.18 -21.90
C SER A 241 5.53 -6.96 -23.33
N ARG A 242 5.20 -8.04 -24.06
CA ARG A 242 4.75 -7.98 -25.43
C ARG A 242 3.36 -7.36 -25.56
N ILE A 243 2.40 -7.73 -24.70
CA ILE A 243 1.04 -7.14 -24.71
C ILE A 243 1.12 -5.62 -24.64
N ILE A 244 1.94 -5.09 -23.70
CA ILE A 244 2.11 -3.64 -23.55
C ILE A 244 2.85 -3.02 -24.74
N ALA A 245 3.89 -3.68 -25.25
CA ALA A 245 4.65 -3.18 -26.40
C ALA A 245 3.80 -3.07 -27.68
N ASP A 246 2.81 -3.94 -27.84
CA ASP A 246 1.85 -3.92 -28.95
C ASP A 246 0.73 -2.86 -28.74
N GLY A 247 0.82 -2.04 -27.69
CA GLY A 247 -0.08 -0.90 -27.42
C GLY A 247 -1.39 -1.30 -26.72
N ILE A 248 -1.53 -2.53 -26.25
CA ILE A 248 -2.70 -2.99 -25.51
C ILE A 248 -2.51 -2.66 -24.03
N ILE A 249 -3.49 -1.96 -23.44
CA ILE A 249 -3.49 -1.63 -22.01
C ILE A 249 -4.67 -2.36 -21.35
N PRO A 250 -4.46 -3.56 -20.80
CA PRO A 250 -5.46 -4.28 -20.05
C PRO A 250 -5.88 -3.51 -18.80
N ALA A 251 -7.08 -3.80 -18.27
CA ALA A 251 -7.51 -3.30 -16.96
C ALA A 251 -6.61 -3.82 -15.86
N ALA A 252 -6.20 -5.09 -15.96
CA ALA A 252 -5.26 -5.72 -15.04
C ALA A 252 -4.47 -6.85 -15.71
N MET A 253 -3.24 -7.07 -15.26
CA MET A 253 -2.42 -8.25 -15.58
C MET A 253 -1.69 -8.71 -14.33
N GLU A 254 -2.11 -9.84 -13.79
CA GLU A 254 -1.72 -10.35 -12.48
C GLU A 254 -0.99 -11.68 -12.62
N LEU A 255 0.21 -11.79 -12.03
CA LEU A 255 1.02 -13.00 -12.07
C LEU A 255 0.96 -13.72 -10.74
N MET A 256 0.87 -15.05 -10.79
CA MET A 256 1.09 -15.98 -9.68
C MET A 256 2.08 -17.05 -10.12
N ASP A 257 3.17 -17.25 -9.36
CA ASP A 257 4.13 -18.33 -9.63
C ASP A 257 3.65 -19.68 -9.06
N GLN A 258 4.33 -20.76 -9.45
CA GLN A 258 4.02 -22.12 -8.99
C GLN A 258 3.92 -22.23 -7.45
N GLY A 259 4.80 -21.50 -6.74
CA GLY A 259 4.86 -21.59 -5.29
C GLY A 259 3.60 -21.08 -4.60
N ILE A 260 3.00 -20.00 -5.11
CA ILE A 260 1.75 -19.44 -4.59
C ILE A 260 0.52 -20.19 -5.10
N LEU A 261 0.56 -20.74 -6.32
CA LEU A 261 -0.56 -21.49 -6.90
C LEU A 261 -0.97 -22.67 -6.04
N ALA A 262 -0.02 -23.38 -5.44
CA ALA A 262 -0.31 -24.50 -4.54
C ALA A 262 -1.14 -24.06 -3.31
N ALA A 263 -0.78 -22.95 -2.68
CA ALA A 263 -1.52 -22.41 -1.54
C ALA A 263 -2.91 -21.90 -1.92
N VAL A 264 -3.01 -21.25 -3.08
CA VAL A 264 -4.28 -20.72 -3.61
C VAL A 264 -5.25 -21.85 -3.97
N GLU A 265 -4.75 -22.89 -4.64
CA GLU A 265 -5.59 -24.02 -5.04
C GLU A 265 -6.09 -24.79 -3.81
N GLU A 266 -5.23 -25.03 -2.82
CA GLU A 266 -5.63 -25.65 -1.55
C GLU A 266 -6.70 -24.82 -0.81
N ALA A 267 -6.61 -23.46 -0.91
CA ALA A 267 -7.51 -22.59 -0.19
C ALA A 267 -8.86 -22.37 -0.87
N PHE A 268 -8.88 -22.29 -2.20
CA PHE A 268 -10.01 -21.73 -2.94
C PHE A 268 -10.53 -22.62 -4.08
N HIS A 269 -9.80 -23.69 -4.45
CA HIS A 269 -10.18 -24.60 -5.53
C HIS A 269 -10.51 -23.89 -6.84
N GLY A 270 -9.58 -23.00 -7.28
CA GLY A 270 -9.74 -22.19 -8.49
C GLY A 270 -9.49 -22.95 -9.79
N GLY A 271 -9.14 -24.23 -9.72
CA GLY A 271 -8.81 -25.07 -10.87
C GLY A 271 -7.47 -24.70 -11.52
N PHE A 272 -6.50 -24.21 -10.72
CA PHE A 272 -5.17 -23.88 -11.21
C PHE A 272 -4.30 -25.13 -11.34
N PRO A 273 -3.58 -25.31 -12.48
CA PRO A 273 -2.67 -26.42 -12.64
C PRO A 273 -1.43 -26.26 -11.75
N LEU A 274 -1.20 -27.21 -10.84
CA LEU A 274 -0.11 -27.18 -9.86
C LEU A 274 1.27 -27.42 -10.46
N ASP A 275 1.34 -27.91 -11.68
CA ASP A 275 2.55 -28.14 -12.46
C ASP A 275 2.93 -26.92 -13.33
N ALA A 276 2.09 -25.88 -13.38
CA ALA A 276 2.40 -24.65 -14.10
C ALA A 276 3.53 -23.87 -13.40
N GLY A 277 4.47 -23.33 -14.19
CA GLY A 277 5.49 -22.41 -13.67
C GLY A 277 4.92 -21.06 -13.29
N ALA A 278 3.94 -20.56 -14.05
CA ALA A 278 3.21 -19.34 -13.75
C ALA A 278 1.81 -19.31 -14.38
N VAL A 279 0.93 -18.53 -13.75
CA VAL A 279 -0.38 -18.18 -14.29
C VAL A 279 -0.52 -16.66 -14.34
N LEU A 280 -1.04 -16.16 -15.47
CA LEU A 280 -1.51 -14.78 -15.61
C LEU A 280 -3.05 -14.75 -15.52
N VAL A 281 -3.58 -13.88 -14.68
CA VAL A 281 -4.97 -13.42 -14.73
C VAL A 281 -4.99 -12.08 -15.43
N ILE A 282 -5.66 -12.01 -16.57
CA ILE A 282 -5.68 -10.81 -17.43
C ILE A 282 -7.13 -10.36 -17.59
N GLU A 283 -7.37 -9.08 -17.40
CA GLU A 283 -8.69 -8.49 -17.63
C GLU A 283 -8.58 -7.31 -18.58
N VAL A 284 -9.46 -7.27 -19.57
CA VAL A 284 -9.68 -6.11 -20.44
C VAL A 284 -11.09 -5.60 -20.22
N ASP A 285 -11.27 -4.29 -20.27
CA ASP A 285 -12.56 -3.66 -20.08
C ASP A 285 -12.72 -2.40 -20.95
N GLY A 286 -13.97 -2.00 -21.21
CA GLY A 286 -14.29 -0.84 -22.02
C GLY A 286 -15.48 -1.03 -22.93
N PRO A 287 -15.52 -0.35 -24.11
CA PRO A 287 -16.55 -0.57 -25.14
C PRO A 287 -16.45 -1.98 -25.71
N ALA A 288 -17.58 -2.67 -25.93
CA ALA A 288 -17.64 -4.09 -26.31
C ALA A 288 -16.75 -4.46 -27.51
N ALA A 289 -16.80 -3.69 -28.60
CA ALA A 289 -15.97 -3.95 -29.80
C ALA A 289 -14.46 -3.85 -29.51
N GLY A 290 -14.04 -2.91 -28.66
CA GLY A 290 -12.63 -2.75 -28.25
C GLY A 290 -12.18 -3.88 -27.32
N VAL A 291 -13.04 -4.34 -26.44
CA VAL A 291 -12.78 -5.44 -25.50
C VAL A 291 -12.60 -6.76 -26.24
N GLU A 292 -13.45 -7.05 -27.24
CA GLU A 292 -13.35 -8.25 -28.06
C GLU A 292 -12.04 -8.28 -28.87
N GLU A 293 -11.66 -7.18 -29.50
CA GLU A 293 -10.42 -7.07 -30.25
C GLU A 293 -9.19 -7.22 -29.36
N ALA A 294 -9.15 -6.52 -28.22
CA ALA A 294 -8.06 -6.62 -27.27
C ALA A 294 -7.91 -8.07 -26.73
N GLN A 295 -9.04 -8.73 -26.41
CA GLN A 295 -9.04 -10.12 -25.99
C GLN A 295 -8.40 -11.03 -27.05
N ARG A 296 -8.82 -10.89 -28.31
CA ARG A 296 -8.29 -11.70 -29.43
C ARG A 296 -6.79 -11.53 -29.57
N GLN A 297 -6.29 -10.30 -29.55
CA GLN A 297 -4.87 -9.99 -29.66
C GLN A 297 -4.07 -10.54 -28.46
N ILE A 298 -4.54 -10.38 -27.23
CA ILE A 298 -3.88 -10.90 -26.03
C ILE A 298 -3.76 -12.42 -26.09
N VAL A 299 -4.81 -13.12 -26.51
CA VAL A 299 -4.79 -14.59 -26.64
C VAL A 299 -3.74 -15.02 -27.63
N GLU A 300 -3.65 -14.35 -28.78
CA GLU A 300 -2.65 -14.67 -29.80
C GLU A 300 -1.22 -14.40 -29.27
N ILE A 301 -0.99 -13.29 -28.58
CA ILE A 301 0.30 -13.00 -27.96
C ILE A 301 0.67 -14.06 -26.91
N CYS A 302 -0.26 -14.46 -26.05
CA CYS A 302 -0.02 -15.50 -25.06
C CYS A 302 0.34 -16.84 -25.73
N ARG A 303 -0.36 -17.24 -26.80
CA ARG A 303 -0.06 -18.47 -27.58
C ARG A 303 1.32 -18.40 -28.21
N GLN A 304 1.66 -17.30 -28.89
CA GLN A 304 3.00 -17.08 -29.44
C GLN A 304 4.09 -17.07 -28.33
N GLY A 305 3.74 -16.59 -27.15
CA GLY A 305 4.56 -16.59 -25.92
C GLY A 305 4.58 -17.94 -25.20
N ARG A 306 4.17 -19.05 -25.85
CA ARG A 306 4.19 -20.42 -25.30
C ARG A 306 3.24 -20.66 -24.13
N ALA A 307 2.12 -19.93 -24.06
CA ALA A 307 1.07 -20.30 -23.11
C ALA A 307 0.58 -21.73 -23.42
N ARG A 308 0.57 -22.58 -22.40
CA ARG A 308 0.06 -23.96 -22.49
C ARG A 308 -1.43 -23.97 -22.80
N GLU A 309 -2.16 -23.04 -22.17
CA GLU A 309 -3.57 -22.82 -22.40
C GLU A 309 -3.96 -21.37 -22.09
N VAL A 310 -5.04 -20.90 -22.71
CA VAL A 310 -5.70 -19.64 -22.35
C VAL A 310 -7.19 -19.95 -22.21
N LEU A 311 -7.70 -19.80 -20.99
CA LEU A 311 -9.10 -20.04 -20.64
C LEU A 311 -9.81 -18.70 -20.35
N TYR A 312 -11.10 -18.67 -20.62
CA TYR A 312 -11.95 -17.49 -20.40
C TYR A 312 -12.88 -17.70 -19.20
N ALA A 313 -13.16 -16.65 -18.49
CA ALA A 313 -14.29 -16.64 -17.56
C ALA A 313 -15.58 -16.57 -18.41
N HIS A 314 -16.41 -17.62 -18.35
CA HIS A 314 -17.65 -17.73 -19.12
C HIS A 314 -18.85 -17.14 -18.38
N SER A 315 -18.70 -16.89 -17.09
CA SER A 315 -19.75 -16.34 -16.21
C SER A 315 -19.20 -15.31 -15.23
N PRO A 316 -20.06 -14.46 -14.66
CA PRO A 316 -19.65 -13.61 -13.55
C PRO A 316 -19.06 -14.38 -12.37
N ALA A 317 -19.54 -15.59 -12.10
CA ALA A 317 -19.02 -16.44 -11.02
C ALA A 317 -17.58 -16.92 -11.29
N ASP A 318 -17.26 -17.28 -12.55
CA ASP A 318 -15.89 -17.67 -12.92
C ASP A 318 -14.93 -16.49 -12.76
N ARG A 319 -15.36 -15.30 -13.20
CA ARG A 319 -14.60 -14.06 -12.99
C ARG A 319 -14.34 -13.79 -11.51
N GLU A 320 -15.41 -13.85 -10.70
CA GLU A 320 -15.30 -13.62 -9.27
C GLU A 320 -14.35 -14.61 -8.58
N LEU A 321 -14.39 -15.90 -8.98
CA LEU A 321 -13.49 -16.92 -8.47
C LEU A 321 -12.03 -16.62 -8.83
N LEU A 322 -11.72 -16.27 -10.08
CA LEU A 322 -10.36 -15.91 -10.50
C LEU A 322 -9.83 -14.71 -9.70
N TRP A 323 -10.64 -13.66 -9.57
CA TRP A 323 -10.25 -12.48 -8.79
C TRP A 323 -10.13 -12.76 -7.29
N LYS A 324 -11.03 -13.59 -6.72
CA LYS A 324 -10.93 -14.04 -5.34
C LYS A 324 -9.61 -14.76 -5.10
N CYS A 325 -9.26 -15.72 -5.95
CA CYS A 325 -8.01 -16.46 -5.87
C CYS A 325 -6.80 -15.52 -5.91
N ARG A 326 -6.78 -14.56 -6.82
CA ARG A 326 -5.66 -13.60 -6.93
C ARG A 326 -5.61 -12.62 -5.77
N LYS A 327 -6.73 -11.98 -5.41
CA LYS A 327 -6.77 -10.99 -4.32
C LYS A 327 -6.48 -11.58 -2.95
N LEU A 328 -6.87 -12.83 -2.71
CA LEU A 328 -6.64 -13.53 -1.45
C LEU A 328 -5.40 -14.44 -1.45
N ALA A 329 -4.59 -14.41 -2.52
CA ALA A 329 -3.39 -15.24 -2.64
C ALA A 329 -2.43 -15.07 -1.46
N VAL A 330 -2.20 -13.81 -1.03
CA VAL A 330 -1.35 -13.51 0.14
C VAL A 330 -1.92 -14.15 1.41
N GLY A 331 -3.24 -14.12 1.60
CA GLY A 331 -3.89 -14.77 2.75
C GLY A 331 -3.73 -16.30 2.76
N ALA A 332 -3.60 -16.93 1.58
CA ALA A 332 -3.37 -18.36 1.46
C ALA A 332 -1.95 -18.80 1.89
N VAL A 333 -0.98 -17.88 1.90
CA VAL A 333 0.45 -18.15 2.22
C VAL A 333 0.63 -18.73 3.62
N GLY A 334 -0.27 -18.44 4.56
CA GLY A 334 -0.25 -19.03 5.90
C GLY A 334 -0.30 -20.58 5.91
N ARG A 335 -0.68 -21.23 4.79
CA ARG A 335 -0.60 -22.68 4.60
C ARG A 335 0.82 -23.16 4.30
N LEU A 336 1.67 -22.28 3.80
CA LEU A 336 3.03 -22.62 3.40
C LEU A 336 4.05 -22.39 4.51
N SER A 337 3.79 -21.44 5.42
CA SER A 337 4.70 -21.07 6.50
C SER A 337 3.96 -20.35 7.62
N PRO A 338 4.39 -20.51 8.89
CA PRO A 338 3.77 -19.81 10.03
C PRO A 338 3.95 -18.29 9.98
N SER A 339 5.02 -17.80 9.35
CA SER A 339 5.31 -16.38 9.21
C SER A 339 5.80 -16.05 7.81
N TYR A 340 5.57 -14.84 7.37
CA TYR A 340 6.06 -14.35 6.08
C TYR A 340 6.23 -12.83 6.11
N MET A 341 7.03 -12.32 5.19
CA MET A 341 7.11 -10.89 4.87
C MET A 341 6.97 -10.68 3.37
N ILE A 342 6.41 -9.54 2.98
CA ILE A 342 6.15 -9.20 1.57
C ILE A 342 7.00 -8.01 1.21
N GLN A 343 7.77 -8.12 0.13
CA GLN A 343 8.44 -6.98 -0.47
C GLN A 343 7.56 -6.31 -1.53
N ASP A 344 7.88 -5.07 -1.87
CA ASP A 344 7.09 -4.23 -2.77
C ASP A 344 8.05 -3.50 -3.73
N GLY A 345 8.77 -4.29 -4.50
CA GLY A 345 9.69 -3.75 -5.51
C GLY A 345 8.96 -3.36 -6.78
N VAL A 346 9.46 -2.34 -7.48
CA VAL A 346 8.99 -1.99 -8.82
C VAL A 346 10.16 -1.94 -9.78
N VAL A 347 9.96 -2.46 -10.98
CA VAL A 347 10.97 -2.44 -12.05
C VAL A 347 10.34 -2.05 -13.38
N PRO A 348 11.11 -1.53 -14.34
CA PRO A 348 10.63 -1.43 -15.72
C PRO A 348 10.11 -2.79 -16.20
N ARG A 349 8.94 -2.84 -16.83
CA ARG A 349 8.29 -4.10 -17.25
C ARG A 349 9.20 -5.04 -18.03
N SER A 350 10.07 -4.48 -18.88
CA SER A 350 11.07 -5.26 -19.65
C SER A 350 12.10 -5.95 -18.75
N ARG A 351 12.18 -5.59 -17.47
CA ARG A 351 13.05 -6.21 -16.47
C ARG A 351 12.35 -7.27 -15.62
N LEU A 352 11.05 -7.48 -15.77
CA LEU A 352 10.30 -8.48 -14.99
C LEU A 352 10.90 -9.90 -15.13
N PRO A 353 11.26 -10.42 -16.32
CA PRO A 353 11.88 -11.74 -16.40
C PRO A 353 13.19 -11.82 -15.62
N HIS A 354 14.01 -10.77 -15.70
CA HIS A 354 15.29 -10.69 -15.00
C HIS A 354 15.10 -10.68 -13.49
N ILE A 355 14.26 -9.77 -12.96
CA ILE A 355 14.09 -9.62 -11.50
C ILE A 355 13.50 -10.87 -10.86
N LEU A 356 12.50 -11.52 -11.47
CA LEU A 356 11.93 -12.75 -10.93
C LEU A 356 12.94 -13.91 -10.93
N GLY A 357 13.80 -13.99 -11.95
CA GLY A 357 14.93 -14.92 -11.97
C GLY A 357 15.95 -14.64 -10.86
N ARG A 358 16.25 -13.35 -10.58
CA ARG A 358 17.14 -12.94 -9.49
C ARG A 358 16.54 -13.25 -8.12
N ILE A 359 15.25 -12.99 -7.90
CA ILE A 359 14.52 -13.33 -6.67
C ILE A 359 14.69 -14.83 -6.36
N ALA A 360 14.48 -15.70 -7.35
CA ALA A 360 14.66 -17.14 -7.18
C ALA A 360 16.11 -17.52 -6.81
N GLN A 361 17.12 -16.84 -7.39
CA GLN A 361 18.54 -17.05 -7.04
C GLN A 361 18.84 -16.58 -5.60
N ILE A 362 18.35 -15.42 -5.19
CA ILE A 362 18.48 -14.86 -3.85
C ILE A 362 17.88 -15.83 -2.83
N GLY A 363 16.66 -16.31 -3.07
CA GLY A 363 16.00 -17.29 -2.20
C GLY A 363 16.86 -18.53 -1.96
N ARG A 364 17.43 -19.11 -3.03
CA ARG A 364 18.32 -20.27 -2.94
C ARG A 364 19.59 -19.94 -2.13
N ARG A 365 20.23 -18.79 -2.36
CA ARG A 365 21.47 -18.39 -1.70
C ARG A 365 21.29 -18.18 -0.19
N TYR A 366 20.18 -17.59 0.23
CA TYR A 366 19.89 -17.36 1.65
C TYR A 366 19.20 -18.57 2.32
N GLY A 367 18.83 -19.60 1.56
CA GLY A 367 18.05 -20.72 2.09
C GLY A 367 16.65 -20.27 2.57
N VAL A 368 16.06 -19.30 1.89
CA VAL A 368 14.72 -18.77 2.16
C VAL A 368 13.80 -19.15 1.01
N ARG A 369 12.68 -19.81 1.29
CA ARG A 369 11.65 -20.05 0.28
C ARG A 369 10.94 -18.74 -0.03
N ILE A 370 10.91 -18.36 -1.31
CA ILE A 370 10.23 -17.18 -1.80
C ILE A 370 9.18 -17.62 -2.82
N VAL A 371 7.95 -17.11 -2.68
CA VAL A 371 6.88 -17.26 -3.66
C VAL A 371 6.45 -15.88 -4.14
N ASN A 372 5.92 -15.78 -5.37
CA ASN A 372 5.69 -14.47 -5.97
C ASN A 372 4.25 -14.29 -6.43
N VAL A 373 3.71 -13.13 -6.12
CA VAL A 373 2.62 -12.51 -6.85
C VAL A 373 3.12 -11.19 -7.43
N ALA A 374 2.54 -10.72 -8.52
CA ALA A 374 2.93 -9.45 -9.11
C ALA A 374 1.75 -8.78 -9.82
N HIS A 375 1.68 -7.46 -9.73
CA HIS A 375 0.96 -6.62 -10.68
C HIS A 375 1.86 -6.49 -11.91
N ALA A 376 1.85 -7.55 -12.76
CA ALA A 376 2.82 -7.68 -13.84
C ALA A 376 2.66 -6.57 -14.90
N GLY A 377 1.45 -6.01 -15.01
CA GLY A 377 1.14 -4.95 -15.97
C GLY A 377 1.87 -3.64 -15.71
N ASP A 378 2.20 -3.30 -14.48
CA ASP A 378 2.91 -2.06 -14.11
C ASP A 378 4.33 -2.29 -13.57
N GLY A 379 4.76 -3.56 -13.47
CA GLY A 379 6.11 -3.92 -13.04
C GLY A 379 6.30 -4.02 -11.53
N ASN A 380 5.22 -4.01 -10.76
CA ASN A 380 5.25 -4.16 -9.31
C ASN A 380 5.31 -5.64 -8.93
N VAL A 381 6.37 -6.03 -8.21
CA VAL A 381 6.60 -7.40 -7.76
C VAL A 381 6.47 -7.51 -6.24
N HIS A 382 5.76 -8.53 -5.79
CA HIS A 382 5.57 -8.85 -4.38
C HIS A 382 6.19 -10.23 -4.05
N PRO A 383 7.52 -10.33 -3.90
CA PRO A 383 8.12 -11.52 -3.36
C PRO A 383 7.69 -11.71 -1.91
N ILE A 384 7.20 -12.90 -1.60
CA ILE A 384 6.75 -13.30 -0.27
C ILE A 384 7.77 -14.27 0.29
N LEU A 385 8.54 -13.80 1.28
CA LEU A 385 9.59 -14.56 1.93
C LEU A 385 9.00 -15.34 3.10
N LEU A 386 9.18 -16.65 3.10
CA LEU A 386 8.59 -17.57 4.06
C LEU A 386 9.62 -17.93 5.15
N PHE A 387 9.21 -17.85 6.41
CA PHE A 387 10.07 -18.16 7.55
C PHE A 387 9.24 -18.53 8.78
N ASP A 388 9.90 -18.98 9.84
CA ASP A 388 9.33 -19.12 11.18
C ASP A 388 9.91 -18.01 12.06
N GLU A 389 9.08 -17.08 12.55
CA GLU A 389 9.52 -15.97 13.41
C GLU A 389 10.09 -16.43 14.75
N ARG A 390 9.82 -17.67 15.17
CA ARG A 390 10.41 -18.27 16.38
C ARG A 390 11.87 -18.63 16.20
N ASP A 391 12.34 -18.77 14.96
CA ASP A 391 13.74 -18.98 14.60
C ASP A 391 14.39 -17.65 14.17
N GLY A 392 15.11 -17.01 15.08
CA GLY A 392 15.80 -15.75 14.80
C GLY A 392 16.78 -15.83 13.63
N GLY A 393 17.37 -16.99 13.34
CA GLY A 393 18.24 -17.19 12.20
C GLY A 393 17.46 -17.13 10.87
N GLN A 394 16.25 -17.68 10.82
CA GLN A 394 15.38 -17.56 9.64
C GLN A 394 14.93 -16.11 9.43
N VAL A 395 14.55 -15.41 10.50
CA VAL A 395 14.18 -13.98 10.44
C VAL A 395 15.32 -13.16 9.83
N GLN A 396 16.56 -13.32 10.33
CA GLN A 396 17.70 -12.57 9.81
C GLN A 396 17.98 -12.88 8.33
N ARG A 397 17.91 -14.14 7.92
CA ARG A 397 18.07 -14.52 6.51
C ARG A 397 16.96 -13.94 5.62
N ALA A 398 15.71 -13.95 6.08
CA ALA A 398 14.58 -13.39 5.35
C ALA A 398 14.74 -11.87 5.18
N LEU A 399 15.11 -11.13 6.23
CA LEU A 399 15.39 -9.70 6.18
C LEU A 399 16.52 -9.36 5.21
N ALA A 400 17.64 -10.12 5.27
CA ALA A 400 18.77 -9.92 4.37
C ALA A 400 18.40 -10.21 2.90
N ALA A 401 17.66 -11.29 2.64
CA ALA A 401 17.18 -11.64 1.31
C ALA A 401 16.21 -10.58 0.77
N GLY A 402 15.23 -10.13 1.58
CA GLY A 402 14.28 -9.08 1.20
C GLY A 402 14.99 -7.77 0.86
N ARG A 403 15.98 -7.37 1.65
CA ARG A 403 16.79 -6.18 1.36
C ARG A 403 17.50 -6.31 0.01
N GLU A 404 18.16 -7.45 -0.26
CA GLU A 404 18.87 -7.66 -1.52
C GLU A 404 17.92 -7.66 -2.72
N VAL A 405 16.70 -8.21 -2.58
CA VAL A 405 15.67 -8.14 -3.62
C VAL A 405 15.38 -6.69 -3.99
N LEU A 406 15.19 -5.81 -3.01
CA LEU A 406 14.92 -4.39 -3.27
C LEU A 406 16.14 -3.66 -3.85
N GLU A 407 17.36 -4.02 -3.46
CA GLU A 407 18.61 -3.51 -4.05
C GLU A 407 18.73 -3.91 -5.53
N GLU A 408 18.33 -5.12 -5.89
CA GLU A 408 18.26 -5.56 -7.30
C GLU A 408 17.18 -4.78 -8.09
N CYS A 409 16.04 -4.44 -7.46
CA CYS A 409 15.05 -3.58 -8.10
C CYS A 409 15.63 -2.19 -8.43
N ILE A 410 16.39 -1.59 -7.50
CA ILE A 410 17.10 -0.32 -7.75
C ILE A 410 18.10 -0.50 -8.90
N ALA A 411 18.90 -1.56 -8.90
CA ALA A 411 19.88 -1.85 -9.95
C ALA A 411 19.25 -2.04 -11.33
N CYS A 412 17.99 -2.49 -11.39
CA CYS A 412 17.19 -2.57 -12.61
C CYS A 412 16.66 -1.22 -13.10
N GLY A 413 16.93 -0.12 -12.41
CA GLY A 413 16.37 1.21 -12.69
C GLY A 413 14.94 1.38 -12.18
N GLY A 414 14.55 0.61 -11.19
CA GLY A 414 13.26 0.64 -10.51
C GLY A 414 13.32 1.30 -9.14
N GLY A 415 12.43 0.89 -8.23
CA GLY A 415 12.30 1.45 -6.89
C GLY A 415 11.98 0.39 -5.83
N VAL A 416 11.97 0.84 -4.57
CA VAL A 416 11.80 -0.02 -3.39
C VAL A 416 10.34 -0.11 -2.93
N THR A 417 9.44 0.66 -3.53
CA THR A 417 8.01 0.63 -3.25
C THR A 417 7.23 1.13 -4.45
N ALA A 418 6.11 0.46 -4.74
CA ALA A 418 5.10 0.93 -5.68
C ALA A 418 3.84 1.39 -4.93
N GLU A 419 3.44 0.68 -3.84
CA GLU A 419 2.17 0.93 -3.15
C GLU A 419 2.22 0.80 -1.62
N HIS A 420 3.16 0.00 -1.03
CA HIS A 420 3.19 -0.23 0.42
C HIS A 420 3.76 0.94 1.22
N GLY A 421 4.49 1.84 0.58
CA GLY A 421 5.24 2.92 1.22
C GLY A 421 6.64 2.48 1.69
N ILE A 422 7.37 3.44 2.23
CA ILE A 422 8.72 3.25 2.81
C ILE A 422 8.61 2.76 4.26
N GLY A 423 7.69 3.37 5.02
CA GLY A 423 7.52 3.09 6.44
C GLY A 423 8.81 3.22 7.23
N ILE A 424 9.09 2.22 8.08
CA ILE A 424 10.38 2.03 8.73
C ILE A 424 11.25 1.00 8.01
N GLU A 425 10.62 0.05 7.31
CA GLU A 425 11.27 -1.10 6.69
C GLU A 425 12.35 -0.70 5.68
N LYS A 426 12.04 0.29 4.84
CA LYS A 426 12.82 0.61 3.64
C LYS A 426 13.65 1.90 3.77
N ILE A 427 13.65 2.54 4.94
CA ILE A 427 14.38 3.80 5.17
C ILE A 427 15.85 3.69 4.80
N SER A 428 16.51 2.58 5.14
CA SER A 428 17.92 2.37 4.86
C SER A 428 18.25 2.22 3.37
N LEU A 429 17.24 2.03 2.52
CA LEU A 429 17.40 1.96 1.06
C LEU A 429 17.21 3.32 0.38
N MET A 430 16.70 4.31 1.09
CA MET A 430 16.48 5.66 0.53
C MET A 430 17.80 6.30 0.08
N GLU A 431 18.88 6.09 0.81
CA GLU A 431 20.23 6.60 0.46
C GLU A 431 20.84 5.88 -0.75
N LYS A 432 20.32 4.70 -1.12
CA LYS A 432 20.70 3.99 -2.35
C LYS A 432 19.88 4.45 -3.56
N LEU A 433 18.67 4.90 -3.32
CA LEU A 433 17.72 5.33 -4.35
C LEU A 433 17.88 6.80 -4.72
N PHE A 434 18.22 7.67 -3.75
CA PHE A 434 18.28 9.12 -3.90
C PHE A 434 19.64 9.67 -3.49
N ALA A 435 20.10 10.69 -4.21
CA ALA A 435 21.27 11.46 -3.79
C ALA A 435 20.96 12.28 -2.52
N GLU A 436 21.99 12.64 -1.74
CA GLU A 436 21.81 13.41 -0.51
C GLU A 436 21.11 14.76 -0.75
N ALA A 437 21.34 15.39 -1.90
CA ALA A 437 20.65 16.63 -2.28
C ALA A 437 19.14 16.44 -2.41
N ASP A 438 18.70 15.29 -2.95
CA ASP A 438 17.27 14.96 -3.09
C ASP A 438 16.65 14.70 -1.72
N LEU A 439 17.34 13.92 -0.88
CA LEU A 439 16.90 13.65 0.50
C LEU A 439 16.79 14.92 1.32
N GLU A 440 17.75 15.84 1.17
CA GLU A 440 17.71 17.12 1.86
C GLU A 440 16.56 18.01 1.35
N ALA A 441 16.24 17.98 0.06
CA ALA A 441 15.06 18.67 -0.47
C ALA A 441 13.76 18.11 0.16
N MET A 442 13.63 16.78 0.26
CA MET A 442 12.49 16.14 0.91
C MET A 442 12.41 16.51 2.39
N ARG A 443 13.54 16.55 3.12
CA ARG A 443 13.59 16.97 4.53
C ARG A 443 13.19 18.43 4.72
N ARG A 444 13.55 19.33 3.78
CA ARG A 444 13.10 20.74 3.80
C ARG A 444 11.59 20.85 3.64
N VAL A 445 11.00 20.10 2.71
CA VAL A 445 9.54 20.03 2.57
C VAL A 445 8.91 19.57 3.90
N ARG A 446 9.40 18.48 4.49
CA ARG A 446 8.89 17.99 5.76
C ARG A 446 9.00 19.05 6.87
N ARG A 447 10.13 19.74 7.00
CA ARG A 447 10.31 20.83 7.99
C ARG A 447 9.36 22.01 7.80
N SER A 448 8.90 22.26 6.58
CA SER A 448 7.91 23.31 6.32
C SER A 448 6.52 22.96 6.85
N PHE A 449 6.17 21.68 6.89
CA PHE A 449 4.89 21.18 7.41
C PHE A 449 4.94 20.82 8.90
N ASP A 450 6.05 20.25 9.35
CA ASP A 450 6.26 19.79 10.72
C ASP A 450 7.70 20.08 11.18
N PRO A 451 7.98 21.33 11.61
CA PRO A 451 9.35 21.76 11.98
C PRO A 451 9.97 20.93 13.11
N ALA A 452 9.16 20.38 13.99
CA ALA A 452 9.61 19.59 15.14
C ALA A 452 9.62 18.06 14.89
N TRP A 453 9.25 17.62 13.69
CA TRP A 453 9.22 16.21 13.32
C TRP A 453 8.39 15.32 14.27
N ARG A 454 7.29 15.85 14.78
CA ARG A 454 6.37 15.13 15.69
C ARG A 454 5.38 14.23 14.96
N LEU A 455 5.02 14.56 13.70
CA LEU A 455 4.12 13.75 12.90
C LEU A 455 4.86 12.56 12.32
N ASN A 456 4.43 11.37 12.70
CA ASN A 456 4.94 10.08 12.27
C ASN A 456 6.48 10.04 12.18
N PRO A 457 7.19 10.28 13.30
CA PRO A 457 8.65 10.32 13.32
C PRO A 457 9.23 8.96 12.92
N GLU A 458 10.50 8.95 12.50
CA GLU A 458 11.24 7.74 12.11
C GLU A 458 10.64 6.99 10.89
N LYS A 459 9.78 7.65 10.12
CA LYS A 459 9.16 7.08 8.92
C LYS A 459 9.58 7.84 7.68
N LYS A 460 9.62 7.14 6.56
CA LYS A 460 9.75 7.62 5.18
C LYS A 460 11.11 8.24 4.83
N LEU A 461 11.70 9.05 5.67
CA LEU A 461 12.98 9.71 5.40
C LEU A 461 14.04 9.30 6.43
N PRO A 462 15.28 9.00 5.99
CA PRO A 462 16.38 8.75 6.92
C PRO A 462 16.68 10.01 7.75
N PRO A 463 17.10 9.86 9.02
CA PRO A 463 17.53 10.99 9.83
C PRO A 463 18.67 11.72 9.14
N CYS A 464 18.82 13.03 9.43
CA CYS A 464 19.99 13.75 8.95
C CYS A 464 21.26 13.04 9.42
N SER A 465 22.15 12.69 8.50
CA SER A 465 23.52 12.33 8.89
C SER A 465 24.05 13.47 9.75
N PRO A 466 24.66 13.19 10.92
CA PRO A 466 25.31 14.23 11.69
C PRO A 466 26.44 14.82 10.83
N GLY A 467 26.12 15.88 10.09
CA GLY A 467 27.13 16.65 9.38
C GLY A 467 28.20 17.09 10.38
N PRO A 468 29.46 17.34 9.93
CA PRO A 468 30.51 17.80 10.82
C PRO A 468 29.96 19.02 11.58
N ARG A 469 29.87 18.91 12.93
CA ARG A 469 29.49 20.02 13.78
C ARG A 469 30.37 21.18 13.41
N LYS A 470 29.85 22.19 12.76
CA LYS A 470 30.55 23.47 12.65
C LYS A 470 30.78 23.91 14.09
N CYS A 471 32.02 23.74 14.58
CA CYS A 471 32.45 24.43 15.78
C CYS A 471 32.24 25.92 15.51
N SER A 472 31.25 26.50 16.14
CA SER A 472 31.11 27.93 16.26
C SER A 472 32.28 28.45 17.07
N THR A 473 33.25 29.02 16.41
CA THR A 473 34.19 29.98 17.02
C THR A 473 33.47 31.28 17.27
#